data_8cd4f9e2cb39a3babb46bf5dcf122486
#
_entry.id   8cd4f9e2cb39a3babb46bf5dcf122486
#
_cell.length_a   1.000
_cell.length_b   1.000
_cell.length_c   1.000
_cell.angle_alpha   90.00
_cell.angle_beta   90.00
_cell.angle_gamma   90.00
#
_symmetry.space_group_name_H-M   'P 1'
#
loop_
_entity.id
_entity.type
_entity.pdbx_description
1 polymer ?
#
loop_
_entity_poly.entity_id
_entity_poly.type
_entity_poly.pdbx_seq_one_letter_code
_entity_poly.pdbx_strand_id
1 'polypeptide(L)'
;MANANRLKKDLSTTRPNPIEGQLILEDGSRFDGLKIGSPNMEIGEVCFNTSMTGYQEIITDPSYAGQIINFTFPHIGNVGTNLDDNESSKPYAKGIIINCDISDPSNYRSILHLDAWLKKNNVPGICNIDTRLITNRIRSKGAPKGGIIEGPINNKKTASCLKEIKKWKGLNGLDLAIDVLSLIHI
;
A
#
# COMPACT_ATOMS: atom_id res chain seq x y z
N MET A 1 -0.26 -34.22 -6.14
CA MET A 1 -1.65 -33.76 -5.86
C MET A 1 -1.81 -33.01 -4.53
N ALA A 2 -1.03 -33.28 -3.48
CA ALA A 2 -1.13 -32.58 -2.19
C ALA A 2 -0.72 -31.09 -2.23
N ASN A 3 0.22 -30.69 -3.10
CA ASN A 3 0.69 -29.32 -3.22
C ASN A 3 -0.31 -28.36 -3.88
N ALA A 4 -1.11 -28.83 -4.84
CA ALA A 4 -2.10 -28.00 -5.53
C ALA A 4 -3.29 -27.60 -4.62
N ASN A 5 -3.64 -28.46 -3.66
CA ASN A 5 -4.72 -28.18 -2.70
C ASN A 5 -4.28 -27.24 -1.57
N ARG A 6 -2.98 -27.23 -1.24
CA ARG A 6 -2.42 -26.27 -0.26
C ARG A 6 -2.37 -24.85 -0.80
N LEU A 7 -1.96 -24.70 -2.06
CA LEU A 7 -1.93 -23.41 -2.77
C LEU A 7 -3.35 -22.81 -2.97
N LYS A 8 -4.36 -23.64 -3.24
CA LYS A 8 -5.74 -23.15 -3.36
C LYS A 8 -6.32 -22.60 -2.06
N LYS A 9 -5.84 -23.06 -0.90
CA LYS A 9 -6.31 -22.58 0.41
C LYS A 9 -5.76 -21.20 0.76
N ASP A 10 -4.58 -20.84 0.23
CA ASP A 10 -3.95 -19.53 0.44
C ASP A 10 -4.48 -18.45 -0.53
N LEU A 11 -5.27 -18.84 -1.53
CA LEU A 11 -5.89 -17.94 -2.51
C LEU A 11 -7.30 -17.47 -2.10
N SER A 12 -7.92 -18.04 -1.08
CA SER A 12 -9.27 -17.70 -0.67
C SER A 12 -9.29 -16.48 0.26
N THR A 13 -10.01 -15.46 -0.12
CA THR A 13 -10.03 -14.11 0.46
C THR A 13 -11.15 -13.81 1.43
N THR A 14 -11.86 -14.75 1.93
CA THR A 14 -12.78 -14.45 3.04
C THR A 14 -11.93 -14.15 4.27
N ARG A 15 -11.58 -12.87 4.46
CA ARG A 15 -11.01 -12.41 5.73
C ARG A 15 -12.05 -12.67 6.81
N PRO A 16 -11.80 -13.57 7.75
CA PRO A 16 -12.81 -13.94 8.74
C PRO A 16 -13.17 -12.77 9.67
N ASN A 17 -12.30 -11.78 9.82
CA ASN A 17 -12.53 -10.56 10.61
C ASN A 17 -11.83 -9.38 9.95
N PRO A 18 -12.55 -8.49 9.26
CA PRO A 18 -11.96 -7.27 8.71
C PRO A 18 -11.45 -6.38 9.85
N ILE A 19 -10.19 -5.95 9.74
CA ILE A 19 -9.57 -5.06 10.71
C ILE A 19 -9.80 -3.62 10.26
N GLU A 20 -10.31 -2.80 11.16
CA GLU A 20 -10.44 -1.35 10.89
C GLU A 20 -9.08 -0.73 10.60
N GLY A 21 -9.05 0.21 9.68
CA GLY A 21 -7.88 1.01 9.35
C GLY A 21 -8.24 2.47 9.15
N GLN A 22 -7.26 3.35 9.31
CA GLN A 22 -7.44 4.77 9.05
C GLN A 22 -6.21 5.32 8.31
N LEU A 23 -6.48 6.06 7.24
CA LEU A 23 -5.50 6.93 6.61
C LEU A 23 -5.65 8.32 7.23
N ILE A 24 -4.54 8.90 7.66
CA ILE A 24 -4.47 10.23 8.25
C ILE A 24 -3.53 11.07 7.40
N LEU A 25 -3.95 12.28 7.02
CA LEU A 25 -3.10 13.23 6.31
C LEU A 25 -2.59 14.33 7.28
N GLU A 26 -1.51 15.00 6.90
CA GLU A 26 -0.83 16.02 7.73
C GLU A 26 -1.72 17.22 8.11
N ASP A 27 -2.75 17.51 7.32
CA ASP A 27 -3.75 18.55 7.64
C ASP A 27 -4.83 18.10 8.63
N GLY A 28 -4.74 16.85 9.11
CA GLY A 28 -5.69 16.26 10.06
C GLY A 28 -6.89 15.56 9.39
N SER A 29 -6.97 15.52 8.06
CA SER A 29 -8.00 14.76 7.36
C SER A 29 -7.85 13.28 7.61
N ARG A 30 -8.97 12.58 7.75
CA ARG A 30 -9.06 11.17 8.13
C ARG A 30 -9.96 10.44 7.14
N PHE A 31 -9.55 9.24 6.78
CA PHE A 31 -10.32 8.35 5.91
C PHE A 31 -10.36 6.97 6.56
N ASP A 32 -11.56 6.56 6.94
CA ASP A 32 -11.78 5.27 7.58
C ASP A 32 -11.99 4.20 6.50
N GLY A 33 -11.39 3.05 6.70
CA GLY A 33 -11.45 1.92 5.77
C GLY A 33 -11.07 0.61 6.45
N LEU A 34 -10.68 -0.38 5.68
CA LEU A 34 -10.22 -1.67 6.18
C LEU A 34 -8.71 -1.82 5.96
N LYS A 35 -8.03 -2.28 6.99
CA LYS A 35 -6.59 -2.56 6.95
C LYS A 35 -6.31 -3.78 6.10
N ILE A 36 -5.30 -3.67 5.25
CA ILE A 36 -4.76 -4.76 4.42
C ILE A 36 -3.24 -4.82 4.57
N GLY A 37 -2.65 -5.94 4.18
CA GLY A 37 -1.20 -6.12 4.26
C GLY A 37 -0.65 -6.16 5.68
N SER A 38 0.52 -5.58 5.88
CA SER A 38 1.22 -5.56 7.17
C SER A 38 0.46 -4.77 8.25
N PRO A 39 0.49 -5.20 9.53
CA PRO A 39 -0.11 -4.45 10.63
C PRO A 39 0.65 -3.16 10.97
N ASN A 40 1.87 -3.00 10.48
CA ASN A 40 2.72 -1.88 10.81
C ASN A 40 2.10 -0.54 10.43
N MET A 41 2.37 0.47 11.25
CA MET A 41 2.14 1.86 10.87
C MET A 41 3.30 2.31 9.98
N GLU A 42 2.97 2.91 8.84
CA GLU A 42 3.96 3.55 7.96
C GLU A 42 3.53 4.97 7.63
N ILE A 43 4.53 5.82 7.49
CA ILE A 43 4.37 7.23 7.11
C ILE A 43 5.09 7.45 5.79
N GLY A 44 4.48 8.19 4.89
CA GLY A 44 5.05 8.52 3.60
C GLY A 44 4.35 9.69 2.93
N GLU A 45 4.89 10.13 1.82
CA GLU A 45 4.22 11.10 0.95
C GLU A 45 3.14 10.37 0.14
N VAL A 46 1.92 10.89 0.15
CA VAL A 46 0.80 10.25 -0.55
C VAL A 46 0.79 10.74 -1.99
N CYS A 47 1.16 9.85 -2.91
CA CYS A 47 1.03 10.06 -4.35
C CYS A 47 -0.13 9.27 -4.92
N PHE A 48 -0.46 9.43 -6.21
CA PHE A 48 -1.44 8.59 -6.89
C PHE A 48 -0.87 7.99 -8.18
N ASN A 49 -1.39 6.81 -8.51
CA ASN A 49 -1.07 6.13 -9.76
C ASN A 49 -2.38 5.79 -10.48
N THR A 50 -2.42 6.02 -11.81
CA THR A 50 -3.61 5.81 -12.65
C THR A 50 -3.53 4.58 -13.55
N SER A 51 -2.47 3.79 -13.43
CA SER A 51 -2.30 2.57 -14.22
C SER A 51 -3.38 1.56 -13.89
N MET A 52 -3.89 0.88 -14.92
CA MET A 52 -4.91 -0.17 -14.78
C MET A 52 -4.30 -1.53 -14.45
N THR A 53 -3.00 -1.69 -14.68
CA THR A 53 -2.24 -2.94 -14.50
C THR A 53 -0.88 -2.62 -13.89
N GLY A 54 -0.13 -3.65 -13.48
CA GLY A 54 1.25 -3.47 -13.03
C GLY A 54 1.38 -2.97 -11.59
N TYR A 55 0.41 -3.25 -10.74
CA TYR A 55 0.48 -2.78 -9.35
C TYR A 55 1.63 -3.40 -8.57
N GLN A 56 2.05 -4.63 -8.89
CA GLN A 56 3.18 -5.28 -8.23
C GLN A 56 4.50 -4.61 -8.64
N GLU A 57 4.68 -4.33 -9.92
CA GLU A 57 5.80 -3.55 -10.47
C GLU A 57 5.85 -2.17 -9.82
N ILE A 58 4.73 -1.46 -9.74
CA ILE A 58 4.64 -0.13 -9.14
C ILE A 58 5.02 -0.16 -7.66
N ILE A 59 4.57 -1.15 -6.87
CA ILE A 59 4.90 -1.25 -5.44
C ILE A 59 6.39 -1.55 -5.23
N THR A 60 7.01 -2.27 -6.16
CA THR A 60 8.44 -2.64 -6.12
C THR A 60 9.35 -1.66 -6.83
N ASP A 61 8.81 -0.67 -7.56
CA ASP A 61 9.60 0.35 -8.26
C ASP A 61 10.30 1.30 -7.26
N PRO A 62 11.63 1.42 -7.33
CA PRO A 62 12.41 2.34 -6.50
C PRO A 62 11.97 3.80 -6.59
N SER A 63 11.34 4.22 -7.69
CA SER A 63 10.80 5.57 -7.87
C SER A 63 9.73 5.95 -6.83
N TYR A 64 9.10 4.95 -6.19
CA TYR A 64 8.12 5.16 -5.12
C TYR A 64 8.72 5.05 -3.71
N ALA A 65 10.06 5.13 -3.57
CA ALA A 65 10.70 5.10 -2.27
C ALA A 65 10.18 6.22 -1.36
N GLY A 66 9.74 5.85 -0.15
CA GLY A 66 9.18 6.81 0.82
C GLY A 66 7.74 7.26 0.56
N GLN A 67 7.05 6.70 -0.45
CA GLN A 67 5.70 7.10 -0.82
C GLN A 67 4.64 6.06 -0.44
N ILE A 68 3.43 6.54 -0.16
CA ILE A 68 2.20 5.74 -0.03
C ILE A 68 1.41 5.95 -1.32
N ILE A 69 1.14 4.87 -2.04
CA ILE A 69 0.56 4.93 -3.38
C ILE A 69 -0.95 4.79 -3.33
N ASN A 70 -1.67 5.81 -3.76
CA ASN A 70 -3.12 5.80 -3.95
C ASN A 70 -3.42 5.30 -5.38
N PHE A 71 -3.87 4.05 -5.50
CA PHE A 71 -4.28 3.47 -6.77
C PHE A 71 -5.69 3.92 -7.14
N THR A 72 -5.83 4.53 -8.32
CA THR A 72 -7.14 5.00 -8.80
C THR A 72 -7.97 3.88 -9.46
N PHE A 73 -7.30 2.83 -9.93
CA PHE A 73 -7.96 1.66 -10.52
C PHE A 73 -8.61 0.80 -9.41
N PRO A 74 -9.89 0.42 -9.54
CA PRO A 74 -10.63 -0.21 -8.43
C PRO A 74 -10.30 -1.70 -8.23
N HIS A 75 -9.85 -2.41 -9.26
CA HIS A 75 -9.66 -3.88 -9.22
C HIS A 75 -8.21 -4.28 -8.94
N ILE A 76 -7.63 -3.72 -7.89
CA ILE A 76 -6.27 -4.09 -7.45
C ILE A 76 -6.30 -5.48 -6.81
N GLY A 77 -5.36 -6.33 -7.23
CA GLY A 77 -5.27 -7.73 -6.78
C GLY A 77 -5.80 -8.76 -7.77
N ASN A 78 -6.55 -8.35 -8.80
CA ASN A 78 -7.18 -9.23 -9.78
C ASN A 78 -6.21 -10.14 -10.54
N VAL A 79 -4.96 -9.75 -10.68
CA VAL A 79 -3.88 -10.55 -11.31
C VAL A 79 -3.18 -11.45 -10.28
N GLY A 80 -3.30 -11.15 -8.98
CA GLY A 80 -2.48 -11.76 -7.92
C GLY A 80 -1.05 -11.22 -7.92
N THR A 81 -0.14 -11.99 -7.37
CA THR A 81 1.30 -11.66 -7.40
C THR A 81 2.11 -12.87 -7.85
N ASN A 82 3.26 -12.63 -8.45
CA ASN A 82 4.17 -13.66 -8.96
C ASN A 82 5.64 -13.22 -8.78
N LEU A 83 6.58 -13.99 -9.28
CA LEU A 83 8.02 -13.72 -9.13
C LEU A 83 8.58 -12.83 -10.24
N ASP A 84 7.90 -12.74 -11.38
CA ASP A 84 8.40 -12.09 -12.59
C ASP A 84 8.00 -10.61 -12.64
N ASP A 85 6.86 -10.26 -12.05
CA ASP A 85 6.28 -8.90 -12.09
C ASP A 85 6.84 -7.99 -10.97
N ASN A 86 8.11 -8.14 -10.62
CA ASN A 86 8.81 -7.27 -9.70
C ASN A 86 9.77 -6.37 -10.47
N GLU A 87 9.69 -5.06 -10.27
CA GLU A 87 10.69 -4.10 -10.77
C GLU A 87 12.01 -4.22 -10.00
N SER A 88 11.93 -4.58 -8.72
CA SER A 88 13.09 -4.77 -7.83
C SER A 88 12.89 -5.95 -6.89
N SER A 89 13.98 -6.36 -6.24
CA SER A 89 14.00 -7.49 -5.29
C SER A 89 13.15 -7.29 -4.02
N LYS A 90 12.73 -6.04 -3.71
CA LYS A 90 11.92 -5.68 -2.54
C LYS A 90 10.95 -4.56 -2.87
N PRO A 91 9.84 -4.40 -2.13
CA PRO A 91 9.00 -3.21 -2.21
C PRO A 91 9.75 -1.96 -1.75
N TYR A 92 9.51 -0.85 -2.45
CA TYR A 92 9.98 0.48 -2.06
C TYR A 92 8.85 1.38 -1.57
N ALA A 93 7.62 1.12 -2.03
CA ALA A 93 6.45 1.83 -1.52
C ALA A 93 6.27 1.61 -0.01
N LYS A 94 5.97 2.68 0.71
CA LYS A 94 5.67 2.67 2.15
C LYS A 94 4.29 2.15 2.49
N GLY A 95 3.39 2.09 1.51
CA GLY A 95 2.05 1.58 1.67
C GLY A 95 1.19 1.79 0.45
N ILE A 96 -0.01 1.21 0.47
CA ILE A 96 -0.99 1.34 -0.62
C ILE A 96 -2.36 1.76 -0.10
N ILE A 97 -3.08 2.51 -0.93
CA ILE A 97 -4.46 2.91 -0.73
C ILE A 97 -5.26 2.45 -1.95
N ILE A 98 -6.35 1.71 -1.72
CA ILE A 98 -7.20 1.18 -2.78
C ILE A 98 -8.68 1.43 -2.49
N ASN A 99 -9.48 1.54 -3.54
CA ASN A 99 -10.90 1.88 -3.44
C ASN A 99 -11.75 0.73 -2.89
N CYS A 100 -11.55 -0.48 -3.42
CA CYS A 100 -12.30 -1.68 -3.03
C CYS A 100 -11.40 -2.65 -2.27
N ASP A 101 -11.97 -3.67 -1.66
CA ASP A 101 -11.18 -4.78 -1.13
C ASP A 101 -10.42 -5.50 -2.26
N ILE A 102 -9.34 -6.17 -1.89
CA ILE A 102 -8.49 -6.89 -2.84
C ILE A 102 -9.32 -8.00 -3.49
N SER A 103 -9.37 -7.97 -4.83
CA SER A 103 -10.04 -9.00 -5.61
C SER A 103 -9.30 -10.34 -5.54
N ASP A 104 -10.08 -11.44 -5.55
CA ASP A 104 -9.49 -12.76 -5.75
C ASP A 104 -8.78 -12.83 -7.11
N PRO A 105 -7.56 -13.35 -7.15
CA PRO A 105 -6.81 -13.42 -8.39
C PRO A 105 -7.46 -14.42 -9.35
N SER A 106 -7.66 -14.00 -10.59
CA SER A 106 -8.18 -14.80 -11.69
C SER A 106 -7.15 -15.11 -12.78
N ASN A 107 -5.89 -14.72 -12.57
CA ASN A 107 -4.80 -14.93 -13.54
C ASN A 107 -4.06 -16.24 -13.24
N TYR A 108 -3.73 -16.99 -14.30
CA TYR A 108 -2.98 -18.27 -14.21
C TYR A 108 -1.56 -18.10 -13.66
N ARG A 109 -0.96 -16.91 -13.77
CA ARG A 109 0.37 -16.57 -13.24
C ARG A 109 0.37 -16.28 -11.74
N SER A 110 -0.82 -16.16 -11.11
CA SER A 110 -0.92 -15.88 -9.70
C SER A 110 -0.32 -16.99 -8.84
N ILE A 111 0.67 -16.65 -8.03
CA ILE A 111 1.30 -17.55 -7.05
C ILE A 111 0.77 -17.25 -5.65
N LEU A 112 0.51 -15.96 -5.34
CA LEU A 112 0.08 -15.53 -4.02
C LEU A 112 -0.97 -14.42 -4.13
N HIS A 113 -1.93 -14.44 -3.22
CA HIS A 113 -2.89 -13.36 -3.07
C HIS A 113 -2.18 -12.06 -2.62
N LEU A 114 -2.60 -10.91 -3.16
CA LEU A 114 -1.93 -9.64 -2.90
C LEU A 114 -1.84 -9.30 -1.40
N ASP A 115 -2.89 -9.54 -0.61
CA ASP A 115 -2.85 -9.29 0.84
C ASP A 115 -1.76 -10.11 1.54
N ALA A 116 -1.63 -11.39 1.18
CA ALA A 116 -0.59 -12.26 1.73
C ALA A 116 0.82 -11.81 1.29
N TRP A 117 0.96 -11.35 0.04
CA TRP A 117 2.20 -10.80 -0.47
C TRP A 117 2.60 -9.50 0.25
N LEU A 118 1.65 -8.58 0.46
CA LEU A 118 1.86 -7.35 1.21
C LEU A 118 2.31 -7.65 2.66
N LYS A 119 1.66 -8.62 3.34
CA LYS A 119 2.06 -9.06 4.69
C LYS A 119 3.47 -9.62 4.72
N LYS A 120 3.79 -10.50 3.78
CA LYS A 120 5.12 -11.11 3.66
C LYS A 120 6.22 -10.07 3.47
N ASN A 121 5.93 -9.00 2.75
CA ASN A 121 6.87 -7.94 2.43
C ASN A 121 6.79 -6.72 3.36
N ASN A 122 6.03 -6.82 4.47
CA ASN A 122 5.85 -5.73 5.44
C ASN A 122 5.28 -4.43 4.87
N VAL A 123 4.50 -4.49 3.79
CA VAL A 123 3.83 -3.34 3.19
C VAL A 123 2.43 -3.21 3.78
N PRO A 124 2.11 -2.13 4.52
CA PRO A 124 0.76 -1.85 4.98
C PRO A 124 -0.10 -1.31 3.84
N GLY A 125 -1.41 -1.52 3.95
CA GLY A 125 -2.35 -0.92 3.04
C GLY A 125 -3.68 -0.64 3.70
N ILE A 126 -4.53 0.09 2.99
CA ILE A 126 -5.91 0.38 3.39
C ILE A 126 -6.82 0.31 2.17
N CYS A 127 -7.96 -0.34 2.33
CA CYS A 127 -8.98 -0.45 1.29
C CYS A 127 -10.32 0.15 1.74
N ASN A 128 -11.30 0.17 0.83
CA ASN A 128 -12.60 0.82 1.02
C ASN A 128 -12.49 2.33 1.29
N ILE A 129 -11.55 2.98 0.61
CA ILE A 129 -11.30 4.42 0.67
C ILE A 129 -11.73 5.07 -0.63
N ASP A 130 -12.28 6.28 -0.56
CA ASP A 130 -12.53 7.09 -1.76
C ASP A 130 -11.21 7.61 -2.34
N THR A 131 -10.59 6.76 -3.19
CA THR A 131 -9.32 7.07 -3.86
C THR A 131 -9.44 8.26 -4.82
N ARG A 132 -10.64 8.51 -5.36
CA ARG A 132 -10.89 9.65 -6.26
C ARG A 132 -10.85 10.98 -5.49
N LEU A 133 -11.42 11.01 -4.29
CA LEU A 133 -11.36 12.18 -3.42
C LEU A 133 -9.91 12.52 -3.05
N ILE A 134 -9.11 11.48 -2.69
CA ILE A 134 -7.68 11.65 -2.39
C ILE A 134 -6.93 12.17 -3.62
N THR A 135 -7.17 11.58 -4.80
CA THR A 135 -6.53 12.00 -6.05
C THR A 135 -6.83 13.48 -6.38
N ASN A 136 -8.10 13.89 -6.27
CA ASN A 136 -8.50 15.29 -6.51
C ASN A 136 -7.80 16.24 -5.54
N ARG A 137 -7.63 15.82 -4.28
CA ARG A 137 -6.92 16.60 -3.28
C ARG A 137 -5.44 16.75 -3.59
N ILE A 138 -4.78 15.67 -3.99
CA ILE A 138 -3.37 15.70 -4.40
C ILE A 138 -3.19 16.63 -5.61
N ARG A 139 -4.08 16.55 -6.59
CA ARG A 139 -4.02 17.42 -7.79
C ARG A 139 -4.21 18.90 -7.46
N SER A 140 -5.01 19.23 -6.45
CA SER A 140 -5.30 20.62 -6.09
C SER A 140 -4.32 21.23 -5.10
N LYS A 141 -3.69 20.43 -4.23
CA LYS A 141 -2.87 20.91 -3.10
C LYS A 141 -1.44 20.37 -3.07
N GLY A 142 -1.10 19.46 -4.00
CA GLY A 142 0.17 18.72 -3.97
C GLY A 142 0.07 17.45 -3.13
N ALA A 143 1.15 16.66 -3.15
CA ALA A 143 1.25 15.39 -2.43
C ALA A 143 1.40 15.65 -0.91
N PRO A 144 0.41 15.27 -0.08
CA PRO A 144 0.49 15.46 1.36
C PRO A 144 1.30 14.34 2.02
N LYS A 145 1.83 14.60 3.20
CA LYS A 145 2.30 13.55 4.09
C LYS A 145 1.11 12.80 4.66
N GLY A 146 1.20 11.49 4.76
CA GLY A 146 0.14 10.66 5.31
C GLY A 146 0.68 9.48 6.10
N GLY A 147 -0.20 8.84 6.86
CA GLY A 147 0.11 7.62 7.61
C GLY A 147 -1.06 6.66 7.64
N ILE A 148 -0.76 5.37 7.59
CA ILE A 148 -1.75 4.29 7.67
C ILE A 148 -1.64 3.62 9.03
N ILE A 149 -2.74 3.56 9.78
CA ILE A 149 -2.84 2.85 11.06
C ILE A 149 -3.92 1.78 11.02
N GLU A 150 -3.78 0.75 11.86
CA GLU A 150 -4.84 -0.24 12.07
C GLU A 150 -5.60 -0.01 13.38
N GLY A 151 -6.82 -0.56 13.47
CA GLY A 151 -7.69 -0.46 14.63
C GLY A 151 -7.23 -1.18 15.90
N PRO A 152 -7.94 -1.00 17.00
CA PRO A 152 -9.11 -0.14 17.13
C PRO A 152 -8.75 1.35 17.03
N ILE A 153 -9.51 2.07 16.20
CA ILE A 153 -9.29 3.49 15.95
C ILE A 153 -9.87 4.30 17.10
N ASN A 154 -9.05 5.12 17.72
CA ASN A 154 -9.46 6.06 18.77
C ASN A 154 -8.70 7.38 18.64
N ASN A 155 -9.24 8.42 19.26
CA ASN A 155 -8.67 9.77 19.17
C ASN A 155 -7.21 9.86 19.62
N LYS A 156 -6.80 9.06 20.60
CA LYS A 156 -5.41 9.03 21.11
C LYS A 156 -4.46 8.46 20.03
N LYS A 157 -4.83 7.34 19.42
CA LYS A 157 -4.03 6.69 18.37
C LYS A 157 -3.92 7.58 17.13
N THR A 158 -5.05 8.16 16.70
CA THR A 158 -5.10 9.12 15.58
C THR A 158 -4.23 10.35 15.87
N ALA A 159 -4.32 10.94 17.05
CA ALA A 159 -3.52 12.11 17.44
C ALA A 159 -2.02 11.78 17.51
N SER A 160 -1.66 10.59 18.00
CA SER A 160 -0.29 10.12 18.01
C SER A 160 0.28 9.99 16.59
N CYS A 161 -0.45 9.34 15.69
CA CYS A 161 -0.05 9.20 14.29
C CYS A 161 0.09 10.58 13.60
N LEU A 162 -0.86 11.49 13.79
CA LEU A 162 -0.80 12.84 13.24
C LEU A 162 0.45 13.61 13.73
N LYS A 163 0.83 13.42 15.00
CA LYS A 163 2.06 14.02 15.55
C LYS A 163 3.30 13.48 14.85
N GLU A 164 3.37 12.18 14.62
CA GLU A 164 4.50 11.55 13.89
C GLU A 164 4.53 11.99 12.42
N ILE A 165 3.38 12.08 11.74
CA ILE A 165 3.29 12.60 10.36
C ILE A 165 3.84 14.04 10.29
N LYS A 166 3.46 14.91 11.22
CA LYS A 166 3.94 16.30 11.27
C LYS A 166 5.43 16.41 11.59
N LYS A 167 5.98 15.48 12.38
CA LYS A 167 7.40 15.42 12.73
C LYS A 167 8.26 14.92 11.57
N TRP A 168 7.70 14.08 10.70
CA TRP A 168 8.42 13.57 9.54
C TRP A 168 8.73 14.71 8.56
N LYS A 169 10.01 14.84 8.15
CA LYS A 169 10.48 15.94 7.31
C LYS A 169 9.96 15.89 5.86
N GLY A 170 9.40 14.74 5.43
CA GLY A 170 9.04 14.50 4.04
C GLY A 170 10.23 14.02 3.20
N LEU A 171 10.04 13.94 1.90
CA LEU A 171 11.06 13.48 0.95
C LEU A 171 12.04 14.60 0.55
N ASN A 172 11.68 15.87 0.78
CA ASN A 172 12.54 16.99 0.40
C ASN A 172 13.87 16.96 1.17
N GLY A 173 14.98 16.93 0.41
CA GLY A 173 16.34 16.90 0.95
C GLY A 173 16.80 15.53 1.43
N LEU A 174 16.04 14.46 1.21
CA LEU A 174 16.52 13.10 1.37
C LEU A 174 17.28 12.69 0.10
N ASP A 175 18.49 12.17 0.27
CA ASP A 175 19.24 11.56 -0.82
C ASP A 175 18.79 10.11 -1.01
N LEU A 176 17.60 9.95 -1.61
CA LEU A 176 17.04 8.63 -1.92
C LEU A 176 17.84 7.92 -3.03
N ALA A 177 18.67 8.66 -3.77
CA ALA A 177 19.50 8.09 -4.82
C ALA A 177 20.51 7.07 -4.26
N ILE A 178 21.04 7.30 -3.08
CA ILE A 178 21.96 6.36 -2.41
C ILE A 178 21.26 5.04 -2.13
N ASP A 179 20.02 5.08 -1.60
CA ASP A 179 19.25 3.87 -1.25
C ASP A 179 18.77 3.10 -2.50
N VAL A 180 18.58 3.80 -3.61
CA VAL A 180 18.10 3.25 -4.88
C VAL A 180 19.26 2.80 -5.76
N LEU A 181 20.34 3.59 -5.87
CA LEU A 181 21.48 3.31 -6.74
C LEU A 181 22.46 2.30 -6.15
N SER A 182 22.48 2.08 -4.84
CA SER A 182 23.32 1.04 -4.22
C SER A 182 22.99 -0.39 -4.71
N LEU A 183 21.87 -0.56 -5.42
CA LEU A 183 21.46 -1.82 -6.04
C LEU A 183 21.92 -1.96 -7.50
N ILE A 184 22.49 -0.91 -8.10
CA ILE A 184 22.99 -0.91 -9.50
C ILE A 184 24.52 -1.13 -9.54
N HIS A 185 25.13 -1.63 -8.48
CA HIS A 185 26.49 -2.15 -8.58
C HIS A 185 26.44 -3.54 -9.23
N ILE A 186 26.53 -3.49 -10.53
CA ILE A 186 26.96 -4.61 -11.39
C ILE A 186 28.45 -4.85 -11.15
#